data_8664d8433f6b3a45fec314baa06046f9
#
_entry.id   8664d8433f6b3a45fec314baa06046f9
#
_cell.length_a   1.000
_cell.length_b   1.000
_cell.length_c   1.000
_cell.angle_alpha   90.00
_cell.angle_beta   90.00
_cell.angle_gamma   90.00
#
_symmetry.space_group_name_H-M   'P 1'
#
loop_
_entity.id
_entity.type
_entity.pdbx_description
1 polymer ?
#
loop_
_entity_poly.entity_id
_entity_poly.type
_entity_poly.pdbx_seq_one_letter_code
_entity_poly.pdbx_strand_id
1 'polypeptide(L)'
;MNFEEYIGTKRIKAKPMTRGEYNKYRSWITPENENPDDEGYLVKYYPDGYQSWSPKEIFEDAYRKSGEMTFGHALEALKHGDRVARTGWNGKDMYLFLADGKQLTHCLCSKDMPPCTDSICMKTALNTIVIGWLASQTDMLAEDWKIVG
;
A
#
# COMPACT_ATOMS: atom_id res chain seq x y z
N MET A 1 -2.13 22.35 -26.49
CA MET A 1 -1.85 21.10 -25.73
C MET A 1 -2.55 21.20 -24.40
N ASN A 2 -3.41 20.26 -24.08
CA ASN A 2 -4.11 20.23 -22.79
C ASN A 2 -3.46 19.16 -21.93
N PHE A 3 -3.19 19.48 -20.65
CA PHE A 3 -2.72 18.51 -19.65
C PHE A 3 -3.94 17.91 -18.92
N GLU A 4 -3.88 16.63 -18.65
CA GLU A 4 -4.85 15.90 -17.83
C GLU A 4 -4.21 15.56 -16.48
N GLU A 5 -5.02 15.46 -15.43
CA GLU A 5 -4.56 15.14 -14.08
C GLU A 5 -4.61 13.63 -13.86
N TYR A 6 -3.57 13.08 -13.23
CA TYR A 6 -3.45 11.67 -12.91
C TYR A 6 -3.03 11.47 -11.45
N ILE A 7 -3.58 10.47 -10.79
CA ILE A 7 -3.18 10.03 -9.45
C ILE A 7 -2.63 8.62 -9.54
N GLY A 8 -1.40 8.40 -9.02
CA GLY A 8 -0.73 7.11 -9.12
C GLY A 8 -1.03 6.18 -7.95
N THR A 9 -1.05 4.87 -8.23
CA THR A 9 -1.25 3.78 -7.25
C THR A 9 -0.14 2.73 -7.32
N LYS A 10 1.07 3.12 -7.71
CA LYS A 10 2.17 2.19 -7.97
C LYS A 10 2.78 1.63 -6.67
N ARG A 11 2.93 0.30 -6.62
CA ARG A 11 3.65 -0.39 -5.54
C ARG A 11 5.11 -0.59 -5.93
N ILE A 12 6.03 -0.27 -5.02
CA ILE A 12 7.48 -0.36 -5.21
C ILE A 12 8.15 -0.92 -3.95
N LYS A 13 9.43 -1.26 -4.06
CA LYS A 13 10.32 -1.43 -2.91
C LYS A 13 11.34 -0.30 -2.88
N ALA A 14 11.65 0.21 -1.71
CA ALA A 14 12.65 1.25 -1.56
C ALA A 14 13.39 1.13 -0.24
N LYS A 15 14.59 1.70 -0.21
CA LYS A 15 15.37 1.90 1.02
C LYS A 15 16.04 3.26 1.00
N PRO A 16 16.21 3.92 2.16
CA PRO A 16 16.99 5.15 2.24
C PRO A 16 18.40 4.95 1.69
N MET A 17 18.87 5.90 0.92
CA MET A 17 20.20 5.90 0.29
C MET A 17 20.55 7.30 -0.19
N THR A 18 21.70 7.83 0.21
CA THR A 18 22.16 9.12 -0.29
C THR A 18 22.54 9.05 -1.77
N ARG A 19 22.65 10.22 -2.41
CA ARG A 19 23.07 10.30 -3.82
C ARG A 19 24.45 9.67 -4.03
N GLY A 20 25.39 9.95 -3.14
CA GLY A 20 26.75 9.41 -3.21
C GLY A 20 26.80 7.89 -3.03
N GLU A 21 26.02 7.37 -2.07
CA GLU A 21 25.88 5.91 -1.88
C GLU A 21 25.29 5.23 -3.11
N TYR A 22 24.28 5.84 -3.75
CA TYR A 22 23.70 5.33 -4.98
C TYR A 22 24.71 5.30 -6.14
N ASN A 23 25.46 6.38 -6.32
CA ASN A 23 26.51 6.44 -7.35
C ASN A 23 27.55 5.34 -7.12
N LYS A 24 27.99 5.13 -5.87
CA LYS A 24 28.89 4.05 -5.50
C LYS A 24 28.28 2.66 -5.78
N TYR A 25 27.01 2.48 -5.42
CA TYR A 25 26.26 1.24 -5.70
C TYR A 25 26.21 0.91 -7.19
N ARG A 26 26.08 1.95 -8.04
CA ARG A 26 26.09 1.82 -9.51
C ARG A 26 27.48 1.78 -10.12
N SER A 27 28.55 1.90 -9.32
CA SER A 27 29.94 2.06 -9.78
C SER A 27 30.13 3.29 -10.67
N TRP A 28 29.39 4.35 -10.39
CA TRP A 28 29.50 5.64 -11.07
C TRP A 28 30.42 6.59 -10.32
N ILE A 29 31.13 7.44 -11.09
CA ILE A 29 31.86 8.58 -10.52
C ILE A 29 30.80 9.66 -10.22
N THR A 30 30.85 10.22 -9.00
CA THR A 30 29.94 11.31 -8.63
C THR A 30 30.35 12.57 -9.39
N PRO A 31 29.47 13.18 -10.21
CA PRO A 31 29.75 14.43 -10.90
C PRO A 31 30.00 15.58 -9.91
N GLU A 32 30.82 16.57 -10.30
CA GLU A 32 31.13 17.73 -9.46
C GLU A 32 29.89 18.59 -9.10
N ASN A 33 28.86 18.54 -9.94
CA ASN A 33 27.62 19.29 -9.74
C ASN A 33 26.56 18.53 -8.88
N GLU A 34 26.90 17.36 -8.38
CA GLU A 34 26.03 16.60 -7.46
C GLU A 34 26.57 16.65 -6.04
N ASN A 35 25.65 16.82 -5.06
CA ASN A 35 25.99 16.68 -3.65
C ASN A 35 25.83 15.22 -3.21
N PRO A 36 26.92 14.51 -2.83
CA PRO A 36 26.83 13.11 -2.41
C PRO A 36 26.02 12.89 -1.13
N ASP A 37 25.83 13.94 -0.32
CA ASP A 37 25.08 13.87 0.94
C ASP A 37 23.59 14.10 0.77
N ASP A 38 23.12 14.37 -0.45
CA ASP A 38 21.69 14.53 -0.73
C ASP A 38 20.95 13.26 -0.33
N GLU A 39 19.97 13.41 0.58
CA GLU A 39 19.13 12.33 1.04
C GLU A 39 18.13 11.88 -0.04
N GLY A 40 17.89 10.60 -0.11
CA GLY A 40 16.93 10.02 -1.06
C GLY A 40 16.70 8.53 -0.83
N TYR A 41 16.24 7.87 -1.87
CA TYR A 41 15.89 6.46 -1.83
C TYR A 41 16.38 5.73 -3.08
N LEU A 42 16.96 4.55 -2.87
CA LEU A 42 17.04 3.53 -3.93
C LEU A 42 15.66 2.92 -4.11
N VAL A 43 15.10 3.06 -5.29
CA VAL A 43 13.76 2.56 -5.64
C VAL A 43 13.89 1.39 -6.60
N LYS A 44 13.19 0.30 -6.30
CA LYS A 44 13.08 -0.88 -7.16
C LYS A 44 11.63 -1.08 -7.62
N TYR A 45 11.44 -1.08 -8.91
CA TYR A 45 10.14 -1.22 -9.57
C TYR A 45 9.82 -2.67 -9.91
N TYR A 46 8.55 -2.98 -10.02
CA TYR A 46 8.04 -4.26 -10.47
C TYR A 46 7.35 -4.12 -11.84
N PRO A 47 7.33 -5.19 -12.63
CA PRO A 47 7.88 -6.54 -12.41
C PRO A 47 9.34 -6.71 -12.82
N ASP A 48 9.91 -5.80 -13.60
CA ASP A 48 11.22 -5.92 -14.26
C ASP A 48 12.44 -5.73 -13.34
N GLY A 49 12.21 -5.21 -12.14
CA GLY A 49 13.29 -4.95 -11.19
C GLY A 49 14.12 -3.70 -11.50
N TYR A 50 13.66 -2.85 -12.42
CA TYR A 50 14.33 -1.57 -12.71
C TYR A 50 14.59 -0.79 -11.43
N GLN A 51 15.75 -0.15 -11.35
CA GLN A 51 16.20 0.61 -10.20
C GLN A 51 16.52 2.04 -10.57
N SER A 52 16.12 2.97 -9.71
CA SER A 52 16.47 4.37 -9.82
C SER A 52 16.71 4.97 -8.44
N TRP A 53 17.27 6.16 -8.40
CA TRP A 53 17.35 6.97 -7.18
C TRP A 53 16.33 8.11 -7.26
N SER A 54 15.68 8.39 -6.15
CA SER A 54 14.72 9.49 -6.03
C SER A 54 15.10 10.38 -4.86
N PRO A 55 15.10 11.72 -5.03
CA PRO A 55 15.26 12.65 -3.92
C PRO A 55 14.21 12.42 -2.84
N LYS A 56 14.58 12.63 -1.58
CA LYS A 56 13.73 12.33 -0.41
C LYS A 56 12.36 12.98 -0.48
N GLU A 57 12.30 14.29 -0.71
CA GLU A 57 11.02 15.02 -0.74
C GLU A 57 10.08 14.51 -1.83
N ILE A 58 10.61 14.32 -3.04
CA ILE A 58 9.84 13.80 -4.17
C ILE A 58 9.32 12.39 -3.90
N PHE A 59 10.17 11.56 -3.29
CA PHE A 59 9.79 10.18 -2.96
C PHE A 59 8.71 10.14 -1.87
N GLU A 60 8.89 10.88 -0.78
CA GLU A 60 7.97 10.89 0.36
C GLU A 60 6.61 11.52 0.03
N ASP A 61 6.56 12.43 -0.93
CA ASP A 61 5.30 12.96 -1.47
C ASP A 61 4.50 11.92 -2.26
N ALA A 62 5.21 11.02 -2.96
CA ALA A 62 4.58 10.03 -3.84
C ALA A 62 4.28 8.69 -3.16
N TYR A 63 5.04 8.32 -2.14
CA TYR A 63 4.99 6.98 -1.51
C TYR A 63 4.91 7.05 0.00
N ARG A 64 4.15 6.11 0.57
CA ARG A 64 4.06 5.90 2.02
C ARG A 64 4.45 4.46 2.36
N LYS A 65 5.25 4.28 3.39
CA LYS A 65 5.58 2.94 3.89
C LYS A 65 4.43 2.33 4.69
N SER A 66 4.43 1.01 4.81
CA SER A 66 3.50 0.30 5.68
C SER A 66 3.60 0.80 7.12
N GLY A 67 2.46 1.17 7.71
CA GLY A 67 2.36 1.82 9.02
C GLY A 67 2.17 3.35 8.94
N GLU A 68 2.35 3.94 7.77
CA GLU A 68 2.13 5.36 7.48
C GLU A 68 1.24 5.56 6.24
N MET A 69 0.52 4.52 5.83
CA MET A 69 -0.33 4.56 4.64
C MET A 69 -1.67 5.25 4.91
N THR A 70 -2.21 5.89 3.87
CA THR A 70 -3.58 6.40 3.87
C THR A 70 -4.60 5.27 3.65
N PHE A 71 -5.88 5.54 3.84
CA PHE A 71 -6.95 4.59 3.51
C PHE A 71 -7.00 4.23 2.03
N GLY A 72 -6.69 5.19 1.14
CA GLY A 72 -6.55 4.92 -0.30
C GLY A 72 -5.48 3.86 -0.60
N HIS A 73 -4.32 3.94 0.03
CA HIS A 73 -3.28 2.91 -0.08
C HIS A 73 -3.73 1.56 0.49
N ALA A 74 -4.46 1.57 1.61
CA ALA A 74 -5.00 0.34 2.19
C ALA A 74 -5.99 -0.36 1.26
N LEU A 75 -6.87 0.41 0.58
CA LEU A 75 -7.79 -0.14 -0.43
C LEU A 75 -7.05 -0.78 -1.61
N GLU A 76 -6.01 -0.14 -2.12
CA GLU A 76 -5.18 -0.72 -3.19
C GLU A 76 -4.48 -2.00 -2.73
N ALA A 77 -3.98 -2.04 -1.50
CA ALA A 77 -3.40 -3.26 -0.91
C ALA A 77 -4.43 -4.39 -0.81
N LEU A 78 -5.65 -4.10 -0.35
CA LEU A 78 -6.76 -5.07 -0.32
C LEU A 78 -7.07 -5.65 -1.70
N LYS A 79 -7.12 -4.82 -2.74
CA LYS A 79 -7.34 -5.25 -4.12
C LYS A 79 -6.23 -6.16 -4.66
N HIS A 80 -5.02 -6.03 -4.13
CA HIS A 80 -3.90 -6.94 -4.43
C HIS A 80 -3.91 -8.25 -3.62
N GLY A 81 -4.87 -8.41 -2.71
CA GLY A 81 -5.01 -9.59 -1.86
C GLY A 81 -4.24 -9.52 -0.53
N ASP A 82 -3.71 -8.37 -0.18
CA ASP A 82 -3.06 -8.16 1.12
C ASP A 82 -4.10 -8.02 2.24
N ARG A 83 -3.67 -8.28 3.45
CA ARG A 83 -4.40 -7.93 4.67
C ARG A 83 -3.91 -6.58 5.16
N VAL A 84 -4.82 -5.75 5.67
CA VAL A 84 -4.49 -4.42 6.19
C VAL A 84 -5.10 -4.20 7.56
N ALA A 85 -4.46 -3.35 8.35
CA ALA A 85 -4.94 -2.93 9.66
C ALA A 85 -4.48 -1.51 9.96
N ARG A 86 -5.09 -0.87 10.94
CA ARG A 86 -4.60 0.38 11.51
C ARG A 86 -3.73 0.10 12.74
N THR A 87 -2.65 0.84 12.87
CA THR A 87 -1.83 0.84 14.09
C THR A 87 -2.64 1.31 15.30
N GLY A 88 -3.52 2.29 15.10
CA GLY A 88 -4.37 2.87 16.16
C GLY A 88 -5.57 2.03 16.60
N TRP A 89 -5.82 0.87 16.01
CA TRP A 89 -6.89 -0.01 16.49
C TRP A 89 -6.55 -0.63 17.84
N ASN A 90 -7.50 -0.61 18.76
CA ASN A 90 -7.32 -1.12 20.13
C ASN A 90 -7.42 -2.65 20.20
N GLY A 91 -8.04 -3.30 19.22
CA GLY A 91 -8.21 -4.75 19.20
C GLY A 91 -6.95 -5.47 18.73
N LYS A 92 -6.61 -6.54 19.42
CA LYS A 92 -5.45 -7.36 19.10
C LYS A 92 -5.68 -8.18 17.82
N ASP A 93 -4.67 -8.19 16.96
CA ASP A 93 -4.64 -9.03 15.73
C ASP A 93 -5.85 -8.83 14.80
N MET A 94 -6.45 -7.64 14.81
CA MET A 94 -7.50 -7.26 13.87
C MET A 94 -6.92 -6.95 12.51
N TYR A 95 -7.58 -7.38 11.46
CA TYR A 95 -7.24 -7.00 10.09
C TYR A 95 -8.45 -7.04 9.16
N LEU A 96 -8.33 -6.35 8.05
CA LEU A 96 -9.26 -6.43 6.92
C LEU A 96 -8.67 -7.29 5.82
N PHE A 97 -9.56 -7.91 5.05
CA PHE A 97 -9.24 -8.60 3.81
C PHE A 97 -10.39 -8.45 2.81
N LEU A 98 -10.09 -8.59 1.53
CA LEU A 98 -11.10 -8.58 0.48
C LEU A 98 -11.55 -10.01 0.20
N ALA A 99 -12.84 -10.28 0.38
CA ALA A 99 -13.45 -11.55 0.03
C ALA A 99 -13.98 -11.52 -1.40
N ASP A 100 -13.68 -12.55 -2.17
CA ASP A 100 -14.14 -12.74 -3.54
C ASP A 100 -15.65 -13.03 -3.57
N GLY A 101 -16.41 -12.25 -4.33
CA GLY A 101 -17.86 -12.40 -4.45
C GLY A 101 -18.29 -13.73 -5.03
N LYS A 102 -17.52 -14.37 -5.91
CA LYS A 102 -17.82 -15.70 -6.44
C LYS A 102 -17.72 -16.78 -5.37
N GLN A 103 -16.68 -16.71 -4.52
CA GLN A 103 -16.56 -17.63 -3.38
C GLN A 103 -17.67 -17.40 -2.35
N LEU A 104 -18.00 -16.15 -2.03
CA LEU A 104 -19.11 -15.82 -1.16
C LEU A 104 -20.44 -16.34 -1.70
N THR A 105 -20.70 -16.19 -2.99
CA THR A 105 -21.88 -16.71 -3.66
C THR A 105 -21.97 -18.22 -3.51
N HIS A 106 -20.87 -18.93 -3.76
CA HIS A 106 -20.82 -20.39 -3.63
C HIS A 106 -21.12 -20.86 -2.20
N CYS A 107 -20.61 -20.15 -1.20
CA CYS A 107 -20.76 -20.55 0.21
C CYS A 107 -22.10 -20.14 0.84
N LEU A 108 -22.69 -19.02 0.41
CA LEU A 108 -23.81 -18.37 1.12
C LEU A 108 -25.13 -18.40 0.35
N CYS A 109 -25.10 -18.51 -0.98
CA CYS A 109 -26.29 -18.38 -1.81
C CYS A 109 -26.84 -19.72 -2.28
N SER A 110 -28.18 -19.86 -2.25
CA SER A 110 -28.90 -20.91 -2.96
C SER A 110 -29.03 -20.53 -4.45
N LYS A 111 -29.51 -21.49 -5.28
CA LYS A 111 -29.65 -21.29 -6.73
C LYS A 111 -30.55 -20.11 -7.12
N ASP A 112 -31.51 -19.76 -6.27
CA ASP A 112 -32.49 -18.70 -6.53
C ASP A 112 -32.09 -17.33 -5.98
N MET A 113 -30.92 -17.24 -5.34
CA MET A 113 -30.42 -15.99 -4.78
C MET A 113 -29.50 -15.28 -5.78
N PRO A 114 -29.53 -13.93 -5.80
CA PRO A 114 -28.56 -13.17 -6.59
C PRO A 114 -27.13 -13.37 -6.07
N PRO A 115 -26.12 -13.20 -6.95
CA PRO A 115 -24.72 -13.37 -6.54
C PRO A 115 -24.25 -12.30 -5.56
N CYS A 116 -23.28 -12.66 -4.71
CA CYS A 116 -22.60 -11.72 -3.85
C CYS A 116 -21.61 -10.87 -4.65
N THR A 117 -21.39 -9.63 -4.20
CA THR A 117 -20.28 -8.79 -4.64
C THR A 117 -19.03 -9.11 -3.83
N ASP A 118 -17.87 -8.67 -4.33
CA ASP A 118 -16.66 -8.58 -3.51
C ASP A 118 -16.96 -7.77 -2.25
N SER A 119 -16.45 -8.18 -1.11
CA SER A 119 -16.76 -7.54 0.17
C SER A 119 -15.52 -7.41 1.04
N ILE A 120 -15.35 -6.24 1.65
CA ILE A 120 -14.34 -6.05 2.68
C ILE A 120 -14.83 -6.71 3.96
N CYS A 121 -14.05 -7.64 4.47
CA CYS A 121 -14.33 -8.39 5.68
C CYS A 121 -13.33 -8.02 6.78
N MET A 122 -13.73 -8.23 8.03
CA MET A 122 -12.87 -7.99 9.19
C MET A 122 -12.69 -9.28 10.00
N LYS A 123 -11.44 -9.60 10.30
CA LYS A 123 -11.10 -10.50 11.40
C LYS A 123 -11.07 -9.67 12.68
N THR A 124 -12.00 -9.95 13.59
CA THR A 124 -12.17 -9.20 14.84
C THR A 124 -11.16 -9.62 15.92
N ALA A 125 -11.05 -8.83 16.98
CA ALA A 125 -10.25 -9.16 18.17
C ALA A 125 -10.74 -10.44 18.88
N LEU A 126 -12.00 -10.81 18.70
CA LEU A 126 -12.59 -12.05 19.25
C LEU A 126 -12.37 -13.28 18.34
N ASN A 127 -11.51 -13.15 17.35
CA ASN A 127 -11.18 -14.20 16.39
C ASN A 127 -12.39 -14.71 15.58
N THR A 128 -13.27 -13.81 15.20
CA THR A 128 -14.41 -14.05 14.31
C THR A 128 -14.26 -13.24 13.03
N ILE A 129 -14.96 -13.64 11.98
CA ILE A 129 -15.02 -12.91 10.71
C ILE A 129 -16.36 -12.19 10.61
N VAL A 130 -16.31 -10.89 10.34
CA VAL A 130 -17.47 -10.07 9.94
C VAL A 130 -17.39 -9.86 8.44
N ILE A 131 -18.45 -10.25 7.73
CA ILE A 131 -18.60 -10.05 6.29
C ILE A 131 -19.27 -8.69 6.08
N GLY A 132 -18.60 -7.80 5.35
CA GLY A 132 -19.10 -6.45 5.10
C GLY A 132 -18.68 -5.47 6.20
N TRP A 133 -17.42 -5.04 6.20
CA TRP A 133 -16.93 -4.01 7.10
C TRP A 133 -17.19 -2.61 6.50
N LEU A 134 -17.69 -1.68 7.33
CA LEU A 134 -17.90 -0.29 6.96
C LEU A 134 -16.87 0.61 7.62
N ALA A 135 -16.17 1.42 6.83
CA ALA A 135 -15.19 2.37 7.33
C ALA A 135 -15.86 3.54 8.05
N SER A 136 -15.38 3.87 9.25
CA SER A 136 -15.74 5.14 9.93
C SER A 136 -15.00 6.31 9.28
N GLN A 137 -15.44 7.55 9.58
CA GLN A 137 -14.69 8.75 9.18
C GLN A 137 -13.26 8.71 9.71
N THR A 138 -13.08 8.30 10.97
CA THR A 138 -11.76 8.16 11.58
C THR A 138 -10.87 7.17 10.82
N ASP A 139 -11.43 6.05 10.36
CA ASP A 139 -10.68 5.06 9.57
C ASP A 139 -10.31 5.60 8.18
N MET A 140 -11.25 6.27 7.51
CA MET A 140 -11.03 6.82 6.16
C MET A 140 -9.99 7.95 6.14
N LEU A 141 -9.87 8.72 7.22
CA LEU A 141 -8.95 9.86 7.31
C LEU A 141 -7.64 9.52 8.04
N ALA A 142 -7.50 8.30 8.54
CA ALA A 142 -6.29 7.84 9.20
C ALA A 142 -5.11 7.69 8.23
N GLU A 143 -3.91 7.95 8.74
CA GLU A 143 -2.64 7.82 8.02
C GLU A 143 -1.69 6.82 8.71
N ASP A 144 -2.26 5.84 9.42
CA ASP A 144 -1.54 4.80 10.16
C ASP A 144 -1.84 3.38 9.64
N TRP A 145 -2.35 3.28 8.42
CA TRP A 145 -2.63 1.99 7.80
C TRP A 145 -1.36 1.22 7.48
N LYS A 146 -1.40 -0.10 7.66
CA LYS A 146 -0.28 -1.02 7.41
C LYS A 146 -0.76 -2.30 6.75
N ILE A 147 0.14 -2.90 5.98
CA ILE A 147 0.00 -4.28 5.50
C ILE A 147 0.41 -5.22 6.63
N VAL A 148 -0.40 -6.27 6.86
CA VAL A 148 -0.15 -7.31 7.84
C VAL A 148 -0.17 -8.67 7.15
N GLY A 149 0.69 -9.55 7.59
CA GLY A 149 0.68 -10.84 6.92
C GLY A 149 1.70 -11.80 7.37
#